data_95d62ae46a8f3aca0609a19e47fc7616
#
_entry.id   95d62ae46a8f3aca0609a19e47fc7616
#
_cell.length_a   1.000
_cell.length_b   1.000
_cell.length_c   1.000
_cell.angle_alpha   90.00
_cell.angle_beta   90.00
_cell.angle_gamma   90.00
#
_symmetry.space_group_name_H-M   'P 1'
#
loop_
_entity.id
_entity.type
_entity.pdbx_description
1 polymer ?
#
loop_
_entity_poly.entity_id
_entity_poly.type
_entity_poly.pdbx_seq_one_letter_code
_entity_poly.pdbx_strand_id
1 'polypeptide(L)'
;MKTLSFDPIRADVAITEKEKSAALHANALLHNGQGAGNDFLGWVGLPSALGEEELQAIETEAARLRDLAEVILCIGIGGSYLGARAVYEALSDPFNLLHEHPAKPILLFAGQNLSEDYLARLLAAVENRSIAAIVISKSGTTTEPAIAFRLIRDEIERRYGRKEAARRIVAVTDRSRGALKTLADREGYRTFVIPDDVGGRYSVLTPVGLLPLAAAGIDIRSLLAGACEMERA
;
A
#
# COMPACT_ATOMS: atom_id res chain seq x y z
N MET A 1 1.57 -21.62 -13.82
CA MET A 1 1.92 -20.21 -14.15
C MET A 1 3.15 -20.21 -15.03
N LYS A 2 3.23 -19.37 -16.08
CA LYS A 2 4.48 -19.25 -16.84
C LYS A 2 5.43 -18.37 -16.03
N THR A 3 6.53 -18.95 -15.58
CA THR A 3 7.61 -18.19 -14.93
C THR A 3 8.19 -17.17 -15.90
N LEU A 4 8.34 -15.93 -15.48
CA LEU A 4 9.07 -14.92 -16.25
C LEU A 4 10.54 -15.36 -16.32
N SER A 5 11.06 -15.55 -17.53
CA SER A 5 12.48 -15.81 -17.75
C SER A 5 13.11 -14.63 -18.49
N PHE A 6 14.26 -14.18 -18.04
CA PHE A 6 15.08 -13.19 -18.71
C PHE A 6 16.24 -13.88 -19.44
N ASP A 7 16.32 -13.71 -20.75
CA ASP A 7 17.42 -14.21 -21.57
C ASP A 7 18.27 -13.03 -22.07
N PRO A 8 19.43 -12.76 -21.45
CA PRO A 8 20.28 -11.65 -21.84
C PRO A 8 20.85 -11.76 -23.24
N ILE A 9 20.98 -12.99 -23.77
CA ILE A 9 21.47 -13.24 -25.13
C ILE A 9 20.45 -12.74 -26.16
N ARG A 10 19.15 -12.94 -25.90
CA ARG A 10 18.07 -12.43 -26.75
C ARG A 10 17.87 -10.93 -26.65
N ALA A 11 18.29 -10.33 -25.53
CA ALA A 11 18.26 -8.88 -25.34
C ALA A 11 19.48 -8.16 -25.97
N ASP A 12 20.37 -8.89 -26.61
CA ASP A 12 21.63 -8.38 -27.23
C ASP A 12 22.53 -7.65 -26.19
N VAL A 13 22.49 -8.13 -24.94
CA VAL A 13 23.28 -7.58 -23.83
C VAL A 13 24.45 -8.51 -23.55
N ALA A 14 25.67 -8.05 -23.82
CA ALA A 14 26.89 -8.74 -23.44
C ALA A 14 27.26 -8.42 -21.99
N ILE A 15 27.15 -9.41 -21.10
CA ILE A 15 27.58 -9.29 -19.70
C ILE A 15 29.03 -9.75 -19.59
N THR A 16 29.93 -8.87 -19.15
CA THR A 16 31.35 -9.19 -18.94
C THR A 16 31.53 -9.99 -17.64
N GLU A 17 32.63 -10.76 -17.55
CA GLU A 17 32.96 -11.50 -16.32
C GLU A 17 33.19 -10.55 -15.11
N LYS A 18 33.65 -9.32 -15.35
CA LYS A 18 33.74 -8.29 -14.31
C LYS A 18 32.37 -7.89 -13.76
N GLU A 19 31.39 -7.67 -14.62
CA GLU A 19 30.03 -7.32 -14.20
C GLU A 19 29.34 -8.48 -13.50
N LYS A 20 29.53 -9.71 -13.97
CA LYS A 20 29.04 -10.91 -13.32
C LYS A 20 29.63 -11.08 -11.89
N SER A 21 30.95 -10.92 -11.76
CA SER A 21 31.62 -10.97 -10.47
C SER A 21 31.11 -9.88 -9.52
N ALA A 22 30.94 -8.66 -10.02
CA ALA A 22 30.41 -7.53 -9.23
C ALA A 22 28.96 -7.79 -8.77
N ALA A 23 28.11 -8.33 -9.64
CA ALA A 23 26.73 -8.69 -9.30
C ALA A 23 26.66 -9.78 -8.25
N LEU A 24 27.47 -10.84 -8.37
CA LEU A 24 27.55 -11.91 -7.37
C LEU A 24 28.03 -11.38 -6.02
N HIS A 25 29.03 -10.49 -6.01
CA HIS A 25 29.50 -9.87 -4.78
C HIS A 25 28.42 -8.99 -4.14
N ALA A 26 27.73 -8.16 -4.90
CA ALA A 26 26.64 -7.33 -4.41
C ALA A 26 25.48 -8.16 -3.85
N ASN A 27 25.12 -9.26 -4.54
CA ASN A 27 24.11 -10.20 -4.06
C ASN A 27 24.51 -10.85 -2.72
N ALA A 28 25.79 -11.26 -2.59
CA ALA A 28 26.30 -11.81 -1.35
C ALA A 28 26.25 -10.79 -0.19
N LEU A 29 26.61 -9.52 -0.43
CA LEU A 29 26.49 -8.45 0.56
C LEU A 29 25.04 -8.24 1.03
N LEU A 30 24.10 -8.25 0.09
CA LEU A 30 22.68 -8.11 0.37
C LEU A 30 22.17 -9.24 1.28
N HIS A 31 22.40 -10.49 0.90
CA HIS A 31 21.90 -11.66 1.64
C HIS A 31 22.64 -11.89 2.97
N ASN A 32 23.88 -11.40 3.10
CA ASN A 32 24.63 -11.46 4.36
C ASN A 32 24.31 -10.27 5.29
N GLY A 33 23.41 -9.37 4.91
CA GLY A 33 23.07 -8.20 5.71
C GLY A 33 24.21 -7.20 5.88
N GLN A 34 25.09 -7.09 4.88
CA GLN A 34 26.29 -6.26 4.93
C GLN A 34 26.15 -5.04 4.00
N GLY A 35 26.99 -4.03 4.25
CA GLY A 35 27.03 -2.82 3.42
C GLY A 35 26.11 -1.70 3.92
N ALA A 36 26.11 -0.57 3.18
CA ALA A 36 25.32 0.60 3.51
C ALA A 36 23.83 0.30 3.32
N GLY A 37 23.00 0.70 4.30
CA GLY A 37 21.54 0.49 4.24
C GLY A 37 21.07 -0.88 4.75
N ASN A 38 21.94 -1.63 5.41
CA ASN A 38 21.61 -2.94 5.99
C ASN A 38 20.52 -2.90 7.07
N ASP A 39 20.21 -1.71 7.61
CA ASP A 39 19.09 -1.51 8.55
C ASP A 39 17.69 -1.67 7.88
N PHE A 40 17.64 -1.73 6.53
CA PHE A 40 16.40 -1.75 5.75
C PHE A 40 16.32 -2.95 4.81
N LEU A 41 16.73 -4.12 5.24
CA LEU A 41 16.76 -5.36 4.46
C LEU A 41 15.56 -6.30 4.73
N GLY A 42 14.60 -5.89 5.55
CA GLY A 42 13.39 -6.68 5.84
C GLY A 42 12.58 -7.06 4.59
N TRP A 43 12.79 -6.37 3.46
CA TRP A 43 12.12 -6.69 2.20
C TRP A 43 12.69 -7.93 1.50
N VAL A 44 13.92 -8.34 1.79
CA VAL A 44 14.62 -9.45 1.09
C VAL A 44 13.90 -10.78 1.29
N GLY A 45 13.47 -11.07 2.51
CA GLY A 45 12.70 -12.28 2.82
C GLY A 45 11.21 -12.00 3.09
N LEU A 46 10.70 -10.82 2.72
CA LEU A 46 9.35 -10.40 3.05
C LEU A 46 8.25 -11.32 2.49
N PRO A 47 8.35 -11.85 1.24
CA PRO A 47 7.30 -12.69 0.69
C PRO A 47 7.03 -13.94 1.54
N SER A 48 8.07 -14.59 2.05
CA SER A 48 7.96 -15.79 2.89
C SER A 48 7.81 -15.50 4.39
N ALA A 49 8.09 -14.27 4.83
CA ALA A 49 8.04 -13.87 6.23
C ALA A 49 6.66 -13.39 6.70
N LEU A 50 5.76 -13.03 5.79
CA LEU A 50 4.43 -12.55 6.16
C LEU A 50 3.61 -13.69 6.78
N GLY A 51 3.24 -13.50 8.06
CA GLY A 51 2.49 -14.51 8.81
C GLY A 51 1.03 -14.62 8.39
N GLU A 52 0.46 -15.83 8.49
CA GLU A 52 -0.96 -16.09 8.17
C GLU A 52 -1.92 -15.23 8.99
N GLU A 53 -1.60 -14.97 10.27
CA GLU A 53 -2.43 -14.14 11.15
C GLU A 53 -2.52 -12.70 10.66
N GLU A 54 -1.40 -12.12 10.19
CA GLU A 54 -1.39 -10.76 9.65
C GLU A 54 -2.14 -10.70 8.32
N LEU A 55 -1.95 -11.68 7.45
CA LEU A 55 -2.65 -11.78 6.17
C LEU A 55 -4.16 -11.89 6.40
N GLN A 56 -4.60 -12.75 7.31
CA GLN A 56 -6.01 -12.90 7.67
C GLN A 56 -6.59 -11.62 8.29
N ALA A 57 -5.82 -10.90 9.10
CA ALA A 57 -6.24 -9.62 9.67
C ALA A 57 -6.44 -8.56 8.58
N ILE A 58 -5.55 -8.51 7.57
CA ILE A 58 -5.68 -7.63 6.40
C ILE A 58 -6.94 -7.97 5.60
N GLU A 59 -7.16 -9.24 5.28
CA GLU A 59 -8.32 -9.70 4.51
C GLU A 59 -9.64 -9.40 5.23
N THR A 60 -9.68 -9.65 6.54
CA THR A 60 -10.86 -9.38 7.37
C THR A 60 -11.20 -7.89 7.38
N GLU A 61 -10.19 -7.04 7.55
CA GLU A 61 -10.40 -5.60 7.55
C GLU A 61 -10.76 -5.07 6.17
N ALA A 62 -10.14 -5.62 5.13
CA ALA A 62 -10.46 -5.29 3.74
C ALA A 62 -11.92 -5.65 3.39
N ALA A 63 -12.39 -6.83 3.80
CA ALA A 63 -13.78 -7.25 3.62
C ALA A 63 -14.74 -6.28 4.33
N ARG A 64 -14.43 -5.93 5.58
CA ARG A 64 -15.23 -4.97 6.35
C ARG A 64 -15.31 -3.59 5.68
N LEU A 65 -14.19 -3.10 5.12
CA LEU A 65 -14.19 -1.83 4.37
C LEU A 65 -15.01 -1.90 3.09
N ARG A 66 -14.96 -3.02 2.37
CA ARG A 66 -15.80 -3.25 1.17
C ARG A 66 -17.29 -3.20 1.47
N ASP A 67 -17.69 -3.75 2.63
CA ASP A 67 -19.10 -3.73 3.05
C ASP A 67 -19.57 -2.33 3.45
N LEU A 68 -18.65 -1.47 3.91
CA LEU A 68 -18.96 -0.13 4.40
C LEU A 68 -18.95 0.95 3.33
N ALA A 69 -18.17 0.78 2.25
CA ALA A 69 -17.87 1.88 1.35
C ALA A 69 -17.87 1.48 -0.13
N GLU A 70 -18.43 2.35 -0.97
CA GLU A 70 -18.34 2.26 -2.42
C GLU A 70 -17.02 2.80 -2.96
N VAL A 71 -16.39 3.70 -2.19
CA VAL A 71 -15.09 4.29 -2.53
C VAL A 71 -14.17 4.25 -1.34
N ILE A 72 -12.96 3.76 -1.55
CA ILE A 72 -11.89 3.76 -0.56
C ILE A 72 -10.83 4.78 -0.98
N LEU A 73 -10.55 5.73 -0.09
CA LEU A 73 -9.55 6.76 -0.28
C LEU A 73 -8.23 6.31 0.34
N CYS A 74 -7.25 5.91 -0.48
CA CYS A 74 -5.90 5.56 -0.04
C CYS A 74 -5.06 6.85 0.03
N ILE A 75 -4.65 7.23 1.25
CA ILE A 75 -3.98 8.50 1.52
C ILE A 75 -2.52 8.24 1.85
N GLY A 76 -1.62 8.70 0.99
CA GLY A 76 -0.18 8.49 1.16
C GLY A 76 0.63 9.15 0.05
N ILE A 77 1.95 9.18 0.21
CA ILE A 77 2.89 9.71 -0.79
C ILE A 77 4.09 8.77 -0.96
N GLY A 78 4.73 8.80 -2.11
CA GLY A 78 5.90 7.97 -2.42
C GLY A 78 5.61 6.48 -2.24
N GLY A 79 6.43 5.78 -1.45
CA GLY A 79 6.24 4.35 -1.18
C GLY A 79 4.92 4.00 -0.50
N SER A 80 4.30 4.94 0.18
CA SER A 80 3.01 4.73 0.86
C SER A 80 1.81 4.64 -0.10
N TYR A 81 1.98 4.90 -1.40
CA TYR A 81 0.89 4.72 -2.36
C TYR A 81 1.33 4.14 -3.72
N LEU A 82 2.57 4.41 -4.16
CA LEU A 82 3.00 4.03 -5.52
C LEU A 82 2.96 2.53 -5.78
N GLY A 83 3.38 1.72 -4.80
CA GLY A 83 3.35 0.27 -4.93
C GLY A 83 1.92 -0.27 -5.04
N ALA A 84 1.02 0.17 -4.17
CA ALA A 84 -0.40 -0.19 -4.23
C ALA A 84 -1.03 0.27 -5.54
N ARG A 85 -0.75 1.51 -5.98
CA ARG A 85 -1.26 2.06 -7.23
C ARG A 85 -0.78 1.28 -8.44
N ALA A 86 0.51 0.94 -8.51
CA ALA A 86 1.07 0.18 -9.63
C ALA A 86 0.40 -1.18 -9.78
N VAL A 87 0.21 -1.93 -8.68
CA VAL A 87 -0.46 -3.22 -8.71
C VAL A 87 -1.95 -3.06 -9.03
N TYR A 88 -2.62 -2.07 -8.45
CA TYR A 88 -4.03 -1.78 -8.73
C TYR A 88 -4.25 -1.45 -10.21
N GLU A 89 -3.47 -0.55 -10.80
CA GLU A 89 -3.58 -0.19 -12.22
C GLU A 89 -3.23 -1.35 -13.16
N ALA A 90 -2.32 -2.25 -12.76
CA ALA A 90 -1.96 -3.42 -13.56
C ALA A 90 -3.03 -4.53 -13.54
N LEU A 91 -3.79 -4.67 -12.47
CA LEU A 91 -4.72 -5.79 -12.26
C LEU A 91 -6.20 -5.39 -12.34
N SER A 92 -6.52 -4.09 -12.25
CA SER A 92 -7.90 -3.62 -12.37
C SER A 92 -8.24 -3.25 -13.81
N ASP A 93 -9.55 -3.24 -14.09
CA ASP A 93 -10.05 -2.74 -15.37
C ASP A 93 -9.93 -1.20 -15.40
N PRO A 94 -9.12 -0.63 -16.32
CA PRO A 94 -8.93 0.82 -16.42
C PRO A 94 -10.22 1.56 -16.83
N PHE A 95 -11.20 0.84 -17.38
CA PHE A 95 -12.49 1.38 -17.80
C PHE A 95 -13.63 1.13 -16.82
N ASN A 96 -13.31 0.58 -15.63
CA ASN A 96 -14.30 0.21 -14.62
C ASN A 96 -15.33 1.32 -14.33
N LEU A 97 -14.90 2.58 -14.31
CA LEU A 97 -15.79 3.74 -14.05
C LEU A 97 -16.78 4.05 -15.19
N LEU A 98 -16.54 3.50 -16.39
CA LEU A 98 -17.40 3.68 -17.56
C LEU A 98 -18.47 2.58 -17.69
N HIS A 99 -18.37 1.53 -16.89
CA HIS A 99 -19.36 0.46 -16.88
C HIS A 99 -20.65 0.95 -16.23
N GLU A 100 -21.79 0.44 -16.69
CA GLU A 100 -23.11 0.72 -16.09
C GLU A 100 -23.15 0.30 -14.61
N HIS A 101 -22.47 -0.81 -14.29
CA HIS A 101 -22.32 -1.31 -12.92
C HIS A 101 -20.82 -1.49 -12.59
N PRO A 102 -20.11 -0.42 -12.22
CA PRO A 102 -18.69 -0.51 -11.90
C PRO A 102 -18.42 -1.43 -10.70
N ALA A 103 -17.38 -2.22 -10.81
CA ALA A 103 -16.93 -3.04 -9.67
C ALA A 103 -16.58 -2.13 -8.48
N LYS A 104 -16.99 -2.54 -7.28
CA LYS A 104 -16.83 -1.79 -6.03
C LYS A 104 -16.05 -2.61 -5.00
N PRO A 105 -15.35 -1.94 -4.10
CA PRO A 105 -15.18 -0.48 -4.02
C PRO A 105 -14.18 0.04 -5.06
N ILE A 106 -14.35 1.30 -5.42
CA ILE A 106 -13.40 2.03 -6.24
C ILE A 106 -12.27 2.51 -5.34
N LEU A 107 -11.02 2.24 -5.69
CA LEU A 107 -9.86 2.75 -4.98
C LEU A 107 -9.39 4.05 -5.62
N LEU A 108 -9.38 5.14 -4.85
CA LEU A 108 -8.85 6.44 -5.26
C LEU A 108 -7.68 6.84 -4.37
N PHE A 109 -6.75 7.61 -4.91
CA PHE A 109 -5.53 8.01 -4.20
C PHE A 109 -5.55 9.51 -3.88
N ALA A 110 -5.08 9.86 -2.69
CA ALA A 110 -4.96 11.24 -2.20
C ALA A 110 -3.67 11.44 -1.40
N GLY A 111 -3.26 12.70 -1.21
CA GLY A 111 -2.08 13.03 -0.42
C GLY A 111 -0.75 12.85 -1.13
N GLN A 112 -0.77 12.62 -2.44
CA GLN A 112 0.43 12.57 -3.29
C GLN A 112 0.83 13.94 -3.84
N ASN A 113 0.02 14.97 -3.59
CA ASN A 113 0.26 16.35 -3.98
C ASN A 113 -0.47 17.33 -3.03
N LEU A 114 -0.22 18.63 -3.18
CA LEU A 114 -0.83 19.72 -2.42
C LEU A 114 -1.86 20.53 -3.24
N SER A 115 -2.34 19.98 -4.36
CA SER A 115 -3.32 20.67 -5.20
C SER A 115 -4.67 20.76 -4.50
N GLU A 116 -5.12 21.99 -4.23
CA GLU A 116 -6.46 22.24 -3.70
C GLU A 116 -7.55 21.85 -4.69
N ASP A 117 -7.34 22.12 -5.99
CA ASP A 117 -8.24 21.71 -7.07
C ASP A 117 -8.42 20.20 -7.12
N TYR A 118 -7.34 19.43 -6.95
CA TYR A 118 -7.41 17.97 -6.94
C TYR A 118 -8.29 17.48 -5.78
N LEU A 119 -8.02 17.97 -4.57
CA LEU A 119 -8.77 17.56 -3.38
C LEU A 119 -10.23 18.00 -3.44
N ALA A 120 -10.50 19.23 -3.90
CA ALA A 120 -11.86 19.72 -4.06
C ALA A 120 -12.65 18.86 -5.07
N ARG A 121 -12.06 18.55 -6.23
CA ARG A 121 -12.68 17.68 -7.24
C ARG A 121 -12.86 16.25 -6.74
N LEU A 122 -11.89 15.71 -6.00
CA LEU A 122 -12.00 14.39 -5.38
C LEU A 122 -13.19 14.32 -4.43
N LEU A 123 -13.32 15.27 -3.51
CA LEU A 123 -14.41 15.33 -2.55
C LEU A 123 -15.77 15.51 -3.24
N ALA A 124 -15.83 16.35 -4.28
CA ALA A 124 -17.04 16.51 -5.09
C ALA A 124 -17.42 15.20 -5.84
N ALA A 125 -16.44 14.49 -6.40
CA ALA A 125 -16.68 13.24 -7.10
C ALA A 125 -17.24 12.12 -6.21
N VAL A 126 -16.95 12.17 -4.91
CA VAL A 126 -17.42 11.17 -3.93
C VAL A 126 -18.59 11.66 -3.06
N GLU A 127 -19.16 12.82 -3.36
CA GLU A 127 -20.20 13.47 -2.54
C GLU A 127 -21.40 12.55 -2.26
N ASN A 128 -21.87 11.84 -3.28
CA ASN A 128 -23.05 10.98 -3.22
C ASN A 128 -22.69 9.48 -3.10
N ARG A 129 -21.46 9.15 -2.69
CA ARG A 129 -20.99 7.77 -2.50
C ARG A 129 -20.62 7.54 -1.06
N SER A 130 -20.82 6.31 -0.58
CA SER A 130 -20.26 5.91 0.72
C SER A 130 -18.74 5.80 0.64
N ILE A 131 -18.05 6.40 1.61
CA ILE A 131 -16.58 6.47 1.63
C ILE A 131 -15.97 5.87 2.89
N ALA A 132 -14.76 5.33 2.73
CA ALA A 132 -13.84 4.97 3.80
C ALA A 132 -12.42 5.44 3.43
N ALA A 133 -11.51 5.48 4.39
CA ALA A 133 -10.14 5.93 4.17
C ALA A 133 -9.11 4.96 4.77
N ILE A 134 -8.03 4.73 4.04
CA ILE A 134 -6.82 4.07 4.51
C ILE A 134 -5.72 5.11 4.47
N VAL A 135 -5.27 5.57 5.64
CA VAL A 135 -4.18 6.56 5.74
C VAL A 135 -2.87 5.86 6.06
N ILE A 136 -1.87 6.11 5.24
CA ILE A 136 -0.58 5.41 5.26
C ILE A 136 0.54 6.43 5.47
N SER A 137 1.11 6.44 6.67
CA SER A 137 2.24 7.30 7.02
C SER A 137 2.95 6.79 8.26
N LYS A 138 4.25 6.52 8.18
CA LYS A 138 5.02 6.03 9.32
C LYS A 138 5.09 7.09 10.44
N SER A 139 5.47 8.32 10.11
CA SER A 139 5.57 9.42 11.08
C SER A 139 4.24 10.13 11.36
N GLY A 140 3.35 10.18 10.38
CA GLY A 140 2.14 11.00 10.41
C GLY A 140 2.39 12.51 10.25
N THR A 141 3.63 12.92 9.93
CA THR A 141 4.03 14.33 9.83
C THR A 141 4.38 14.77 8.42
N THR A 142 4.34 13.86 7.44
CA THR A 142 4.53 14.22 6.03
C THR A 142 3.39 15.12 5.60
N THR A 143 3.71 16.31 5.09
CA THR A 143 2.78 17.42 4.91
C THR A 143 1.62 17.08 3.98
N GLU A 144 1.90 16.52 2.81
CA GLU A 144 0.91 16.25 1.77
C GLU A 144 -0.18 15.26 2.25
N PRO A 145 0.16 14.06 2.74
CA PRO A 145 -0.86 13.15 3.25
C PRO A 145 -1.51 13.65 4.54
N ALA A 146 -0.82 14.45 5.38
CA ALA A 146 -1.42 15.00 6.60
C ALA A 146 -2.53 16.01 6.29
N ILE A 147 -2.31 16.90 5.30
CA ILE A 147 -3.34 17.86 4.85
C ILE A 147 -4.51 17.11 4.20
N ALA A 148 -4.24 16.20 3.26
CA ALA A 148 -5.28 15.42 2.60
C ALA A 148 -6.10 14.60 3.62
N PHE A 149 -5.43 13.95 4.57
CA PHE A 149 -6.11 13.18 5.61
C PHE A 149 -6.98 14.05 6.49
N ARG A 150 -6.52 15.23 6.89
CA ARG A 150 -7.32 16.15 7.70
C ARG A 150 -8.64 16.51 7.00
N LEU A 151 -8.58 16.91 5.73
CA LEU A 151 -9.77 17.29 4.96
C LEU A 151 -10.71 16.09 4.73
N ILE A 152 -10.18 14.93 4.37
CA ILE A 152 -10.96 13.71 4.17
C ILE A 152 -11.58 13.22 5.48
N ARG A 153 -10.84 13.26 6.59
CA ARG A 153 -11.37 12.92 7.91
C ARG A 153 -12.51 13.84 8.31
N ASP A 154 -12.33 15.14 8.17
CA ASP A 154 -13.37 16.13 8.51
C ASP A 154 -14.64 15.86 7.67
N GLU A 155 -14.50 15.48 6.40
CA GLU A 155 -15.64 15.11 5.54
C GLU A 155 -16.31 13.80 6.00
N ILE A 156 -15.53 12.76 6.36
CA ILE A 156 -16.07 11.50 6.91
C ILE A 156 -16.79 11.76 8.23
N GLU A 157 -16.21 12.54 9.14
CA GLU A 157 -16.83 12.89 10.41
C GLU A 157 -18.12 13.73 10.22
N ARG A 158 -18.13 14.64 9.26
CA ARG A 158 -19.32 15.43 8.89
C ARG A 158 -20.48 14.57 8.39
N ARG A 159 -20.18 13.54 7.57
CA ARG A 159 -21.20 12.66 6.99
C ARG A 159 -21.73 11.63 7.96
N TYR A 160 -20.85 11.01 8.73
CA TYR A 160 -21.20 9.81 9.50
C TYR A 160 -21.17 10.02 11.01
N GLY A 161 -20.69 11.17 11.48
CA GLY A 161 -20.39 11.41 12.90
C GLY A 161 -19.13 10.69 13.36
N ARG A 162 -18.54 11.17 14.45
CA ARG A 162 -17.20 10.76 14.92
C ARG A 162 -17.09 9.24 15.21
N LYS A 163 -18.12 8.65 15.80
CA LYS A 163 -18.12 7.21 16.14
C LYS A 163 -18.08 6.30 14.90
N GLU A 164 -18.87 6.62 13.89
CA GLU A 164 -18.89 5.86 12.65
C GLU A 164 -17.67 6.18 11.78
N ALA A 165 -17.18 7.42 11.80
CA ALA A 165 -15.93 7.81 11.15
C ALA A 165 -14.75 6.96 11.64
N ALA A 166 -14.67 6.68 12.94
CA ALA A 166 -13.62 5.82 13.50
C ALA A 166 -13.64 4.39 12.92
N ARG A 167 -14.81 3.90 12.50
CA ARG A 167 -14.96 2.60 11.84
C ARG A 167 -14.61 2.63 10.35
N ARG A 168 -14.62 3.82 9.73
CA ARG A 168 -14.36 4.02 8.31
C ARG A 168 -12.94 4.45 7.99
N ILE A 169 -12.14 4.68 9.04
CA ILE A 169 -10.74 5.10 8.89
C ILE A 169 -9.84 4.00 9.45
N VAL A 170 -8.87 3.58 8.63
CA VAL A 170 -7.82 2.64 9.01
C VAL A 170 -6.48 3.35 8.85
N ALA A 171 -5.59 3.22 9.83
CA ALA A 171 -4.25 3.80 9.78
C ALA A 171 -3.19 2.70 9.62
N VAL A 172 -2.36 2.82 8.59
CA VAL A 172 -1.15 2.02 8.42
C VAL A 172 0.03 2.91 8.82
N THR A 173 0.63 2.62 9.97
CA THR A 173 1.55 3.56 10.62
C THR A 173 2.61 2.83 11.46
N ASP A 174 3.40 3.57 12.23
CA ASP A 174 4.36 3.00 13.18
C ASP A 174 3.65 2.19 14.29
N ARG A 175 4.36 1.24 14.87
CA ARG A 175 3.83 0.37 15.93
C ARG A 175 3.43 1.14 17.18
N SER A 176 4.23 2.13 17.59
CA SER A 176 4.13 2.75 18.92
C SER A 176 4.27 4.27 18.95
N ARG A 177 4.75 4.89 17.88
CA ARG A 177 5.10 6.31 17.87
C ARG A 177 4.65 7.03 16.60
N GLY A 178 4.73 8.36 16.62
CA GLY A 178 4.35 9.21 15.51
C GLY A 178 2.96 9.82 15.66
N ALA A 179 2.74 10.95 14.98
CA ALA A 179 1.52 11.73 15.09
C ALA A 179 0.27 10.95 14.64
N LEU A 180 0.40 10.12 13.57
CA LEU A 180 -0.71 9.31 13.10
C LEU A 180 -1.06 8.19 14.09
N LYS A 181 -0.06 7.54 14.71
CA LYS A 181 -0.30 6.53 15.74
C LYS A 181 -1.01 7.11 16.95
N THR A 182 -0.52 8.24 17.45
CA THR A 182 -1.16 8.96 18.59
C THR A 182 -2.61 9.33 18.26
N LEU A 183 -2.86 9.82 17.05
CA LEU A 183 -4.21 10.15 16.60
C LEU A 183 -5.09 8.90 16.51
N ALA A 184 -4.59 7.85 15.90
CA ALA A 184 -5.34 6.60 15.72
C ALA A 184 -5.75 5.99 17.06
N ASP A 185 -4.86 5.97 18.05
CA ASP A 185 -5.16 5.47 19.39
C ASP A 185 -6.22 6.32 20.10
N ARG A 186 -6.13 7.65 19.98
CA ARG A 186 -7.08 8.56 20.57
C ARG A 186 -8.49 8.45 19.97
N GLU A 187 -8.56 8.30 18.66
CA GLU A 187 -9.84 8.25 17.92
C GLU A 187 -10.40 6.82 17.79
N GLY A 188 -9.62 5.80 18.15
CA GLY A 188 -10.03 4.40 18.06
C GLY A 188 -9.99 3.82 16.64
N TYR A 189 -9.11 4.32 15.78
CA TYR A 189 -8.93 3.77 14.43
C TYR A 189 -8.27 2.40 14.49
N ARG A 190 -8.69 1.48 13.62
CA ARG A 190 -7.94 0.24 13.39
C ARG A 190 -6.56 0.57 12.84
N THR A 191 -5.51 -0.07 13.38
CA THR A 191 -4.14 0.16 12.94
C THR A 191 -3.48 -1.09 12.39
N PHE A 192 -2.62 -0.90 11.37
CA PHE A 192 -1.66 -1.89 10.87
C PHE A 192 -0.25 -1.30 10.94
N VAL A 193 0.74 -2.16 11.11
CA VAL A 193 2.12 -1.73 11.35
C VAL A 193 2.91 -1.65 10.04
N ILE A 194 3.66 -0.56 9.87
CA ILE A 194 4.71 -0.46 8.86
C ILE A 194 5.99 -1.04 9.49
N PRO A 195 6.57 -2.11 8.96
CA PRO A 195 7.81 -2.68 9.49
C PRO A 195 8.94 -1.63 9.53
N ASP A 196 9.78 -1.70 10.57
CA ASP A 196 10.86 -0.73 10.74
C ASP A 196 12.02 -0.92 9.77
N ASP A 197 12.25 -2.16 9.41
CA ASP A 197 13.33 -2.63 8.53
C ASP A 197 12.96 -2.69 7.05
N VAL A 198 11.74 -2.26 6.68
CA VAL A 198 11.29 -2.18 5.28
C VAL A 198 11.22 -0.73 4.83
N GLY A 199 12.06 -0.37 3.87
CA GLY A 199 12.05 0.95 3.24
C GLY A 199 10.78 1.17 2.40
N GLY A 200 10.33 2.43 2.28
CA GLY A 200 9.08 2.77 1.59
C GLY A 200 8.98 2.23 0.15
N ARG A 201 10.09 2.15 -0.58
CA ARG A 201 10.14 1.64 -1.96
C ARG A 201 9.90 0.14 -2.09
N TYR A 202 10.00 -0.61 -1.00
CA TYR A 202 9.90 -2.08 -0.94
C TYR A 202 8.69 -2.55 -0.15
N SER A 203 7.76 -1.63 0.21
CA SER A 203 6.69 -1.88 1.18
C SER A 203 5.39 -2.44 0.59
N VAL A 204 5.31 -2.68 -0.72
CA VAL A 204 4.06 -3.13 -1.35
C VAL A 204 3.52 -4.45 -0.79
N LEU A 205 4.41 -5.37 -0.39
CA LEU A 205 4.04 -6.65 0.23
C LEU A 205 3.90 -6.58 1.77
N THR A 206 3.82 -5.38 2.34
CA THR A 206 3.44 -5.14 3.74
C THR A 206 1.98 -4.64 3.79
N PRO A 207 1.39 -4.38 4.96
CA PRO A 207 0.07 -3.74 5.05
C PRO A 207 -0.06 -2.43 4.27
N VAL A 208 1.06 -1.76 3.96
CA VAL A 208 1.11 -0.54 3.13
C VAL A 208 0.48 -0.76 1.73
N GLY A 209 0.80 -1.87 1.09
CA GLY A 209 0.23 -2.21 -0.22
C GLY A 209 -0.90 -3.22 -0.13
N LEU A 210 -0.75 -4.26 0.71
CA LEU A 210 -1.70 -5.37 0.75
C LEU A 210 -3.09 -4.95 1.22
N LEU A 211 -3.21 -4.04 2.22
CA LEU A 211 -4.51 -3.63 2.72
C LEU A 211 -5.34 -2.85 1.67
N PRO A 212 -4.83 -1.79 1.01
CA PRO A 212 -5.60 -1.13 -0.04
C PRO A 212 -5.89 -2.03 -1.25
N LEU A 213 -4.98 -2.95 -1.61
CA LEU A 213 -5.21 -3.91 -2.70
C LEU A 213 -6.32 -4.91 -2.35
N ALA A 214 -6.26 -5.52 -1.17
CA ALA A 214 -7.32 -6.41 -0.69
C ALA A 214 -8.65 -5.68 -0.57
N ALA A 215 -8.63 -4.44 -0.09
CA ALA A 215 -9.83 -3.61 0.00
C ALA A 215 -10.41 -3.27 -1.38
N ALA A 216 -9.58 -3.16 -2.42
CA ALA A 216 -10.02 -3.03 -3.82
C ALA A 216 -10.48 -4.37 -4.46
N GLY A 217 -10.44 -5.48 -3.71
CA GLY A 217 -10.86 -6.79 -4.19
C GLY A 217 -9.80 -7.58 -4.94
N ILE A 218 -8.54 -7.15 -4.91
CA ILE A 218 -7.42 -7.88 -5.51
C ILE A 218 -7.05 -9.05 -4.59
N ASP A 219 -6.81 -10.22 -5.20
CA ASP A 219 -6.35 -11.42 -4.51
C ASP A 219 -4.88 -11.27 -4.08
N ILE A 220 -4.70 -10.83 -2.83
CA ILE A 220 -3.37 -10.64 -2.25
C ILE A 220 -2.65 -11.94 -1.95
N ARG A 221 -3.37 -13.07 -1.81
CA ARG A 221 -2.74 -14.39 -1.63
C ARG A 221 -2.06 -14.86 -2.90
N SER A 222 -2.72 -14.70 -4.04
CA SER A 222 -2.10 -15.00 -5.34
C SER A 222 -0.91 -14.09 -5.63
N LEU A 223 -0.99 -12.79 -5.24
CA LEU A 223 0.13 -11.85 -5.36
C LEU A 223 1.34 -12.32 -4.53
N LEU A 224 1.11 -12.69 -3.27
CA LEU A 224 2.16 -13.20 -2.37
C LEU A 224 2.72 -14.54 -2.84
N ALA A 225 1.88 -15.45 -3.33
CA ALA A 225 2.33 -16.73 -3.87
C ALA A 225 3.32 -16.53 -5.04
N GLY A 226 3.00 -15.62 -5.96
CA GLY A 226 3.92 -15.26 -7.05
C GLY A 226 5.23 -14.63 -6.55
N ALA A 227 5.17 -13.79 -5.52
CA ALA A 227 6.36 -13.21 -4.91
C ALA A 227 7.24 -14.29 -4.24
N CYS A 228 6.63 -15.24 -3.52
CA CYS A 228 7.35 -16.40 -2.94
C CYS A 228 7.98 -17.32 -3.99
N GLU A 229 7.33 -17.50 -5.14
CA GLU A 229 7.93 -18.25 -6.27
C GLU A 229 9.18 -17.54 -6.78
N MET A 230 9.14 -16.22 -6.93
CA MET A 230 10.31 -15.43 -7.37
C MET A 230 11.43 -15.36 -6.33
N GLU A 231 11.10 -15.34 -5.04
CA GLU A 231 12.09 -15.37 -3.96
C GLU A 231 12.93 -16.67 -3.97
N ARG A 232 12.33 -17.78 -4.43
CA ARG A 232 13.00 -19.10 -4.52
C ARG A 232 13.76 -19.33 -5.81
N ALA A 233 13.51 -18.55 -6.84
CA ALA A 233 14.12 -18.69 -8.17
C ALA A 233 15.54 -18.09 -8.24
#